data_ab33d2479f8554c500536c964ea4eef3
#
_entry.id   ab33d2479f8554c500536c964ea4eef3
#
_cell.length_a   1.000
_cell.length_b   1.000
_cell.length_c   1.000
_cell.angle_alpha   90.00
_cell.angle_beta   90.00
_cell.angle_gamma   90.00
#
_symmetry.space_group_name_H-M   'P 1'
#
loop_
_entity.id
_entity.type
_entity.pdbx_description
1 polymer ?
#
loop_
_entity_poly.entity_id
_entity_poly.type
_entity_poly.pdbx_seq_one_letter_code
_entity_poly.pdbx_strand_id
1 'polypeptide(L)'
;MNPLISVAELRSLSNPVLLCASMGPNPPTRGIPGSHLADLEGDFSDPSQDLPHTVPADLRGLFESYGVSDDTPVVVYDDQEGATAPRVWWLAKVAGVDARVLDGGLRAWTGQLAEFTPPPGGGTLTASPRPGLLRDQEEVKADGRLVVDARSAGRFAGTEPEPRPGLRPGHIPGSVNLPYPQVYDNGHLKSPEQLQQMFREVVGDRRDLTFSCGSGVTACVTALAATVAGYEDLAVYEGSWSEWGRA
;
A
#
# COMPACT_ATOMS: atom_id res chain seq x y z
N MET A 1 -2.49 16.63 3.00
CA MET A 1 -3.62 16.03 3.77
C MET A 1 -3.07 14.87 4.62
N ASN A 2 -3.60 14.63 5.83
CA ASN A 2 -3.22 13.46 6.64
C ASN A 2 -3.71 12.19 5.94
N PRO A 3 -2.85 11.22 5.60
CA PRO A 3 -3.25 10.00 4.93
C PRO A 3 -4.00 9.02 5.84
N LEU A 4 -4.07 9.28 7.14
CA LEU A 4 -4.78 8.45 8.11
C LEU A 4 -6.13 9.05 8.48
N ILE A 5 -7.06 8.18 8.89
CA ILE A 5 -8.36 8.55 9.43
C ILE A 5 -8.69 7.68 10.65
N SER A 6 -9.26 8.28 11.69
CA SER A 6 -9.77 7.56 12.84
C SER A 6 -11.19 7.03 12.61
N VAL A 7 -11.63 6.06 13.43
CA VAL A 7 -13.02 5.57 13.41
C VAL A 7 -14.03 6.70 13.68
N ALA A 8 -13.69 7.67 14.55
CA ALA A 8 -14.56 8.79 14.86
C ALA A 8 -14.76 9.70 13.63
N GLU A 9 -13.67 10.02 12.94
CA GLU A 9 -13.73 10.81 11.70
C GLU A 9 -14.45 10.04 10.57
N LEU A 10 -14.18 8.73 10.43
CA LEU A 10 -14.87 7.88 9.45
C LEU A 10 -16.39 7.96 9.63
N ARG A 11 -16.87 7.86 10.87
CA ARG A 11 -18.31 7.96 11.20
C ARG A 11 -18.93 9.32 10.89
N SER A 12 -18.13 10.36 10.74
CA SER A 12 -18.58 11.72 10.38
C SER A 12 -18.63 11.98 8.88
N LEU A 13 -18.09 11.08 8.07
CA LEU A 13 -18.11 11.23 6.62
C LEU A 13 -19.51 10.98 6.04
N SER A 14 -19.86 11.77 5.03
CA SER A 14 -21.06 11.55 4.24
C SER A 14 -20.76 10.69 3.03
N ASN A 15 -21.42 9.53 2.92
CA ASN A 15 -21.35 8.62 1.78
C ASN A 15 -19.90 8.26 1.34
N PRO A 16 -19.01 7.83 2.23
CA PRO A 16 -17.70 7.41 1.82
C PRO A 16 -17.74 6.10 1.03
N VAL A 17 -16.85 5.94 0.06
CA VAL A 17 -16.52 4.63 -0.49
C VAL A 17 -15.53 3.96 0.46
N LEU A 18 -15.92 2.78 0.97
CA LEU A 18 -15.14 1.99 1.91
C LEU A 18 -14.57 0.77 1.20
N LEU A 19 -13.25 0.63 1.17
CA LEU A 19 -12.55 -0.48 0.54
C LEU A 19 -11.84 -1.32 1.60
N CYS A 20 -12.24 -2.59 1.72
CA CYS A 20 -11.53 -3.57 2.54
C CYS A 20 -10.48 -4.25 1.68
N ALA A 21 -9.23 -3.88 1.86
CA ALA A 21 -8.11 -4.50 1.16
C ALA A 21 -7.85 -5.92 1.70
N SER A 22 -7.65 -6.88 0.81
CA SER A 22 -7.35 -8.26 1.18
C SER A 22 -6.35 -8.87 0.22
N MET A 23 -5.50 -9.77 0.74
CA MET A 23 -4.53 -10.55 -0.03
C MET A 23 -4.49 -11.99 0.51
N GLY A 24 -4.35 -12.95 -0.40
CA GLY A 24 -4.26 -14.36 -0.07
C GLY A 24 -5.54 -15.14 -0.35
N PRO A 25 -5.51 -16.49 -0.14
CA PRO A 25 -6.55 -17.38 -0.65
C PRO A 25 -7.87 -17.36 0.14
N ASN A 26 -7.92 -16.70 1.28
CA ASN A 26 -9.09 -16.67 2.16
C ASN A 26 -9.46 -15.21 2.49
N PRO A 27 -10.06 -14.47 1.53
CA PRO A 27 -10.49 -13.10 1.79
C PRO A 27 -11.60 -13.09 2.86
N PRO A 28 -11.73 -12.01 3.64
CA PRO A 28 -12.82 -11.84 4.56
C PRO A 28 -14.15 -11.79 3.81
N THR A 29 -15.23 -12.29 4.44
CA THR A 29 -16.57 -12.24 3.88
C THR A 29 -17.41 -11.09 4.43
N ARG A 30 -16.94 -10.43 5.48
CA ARG A 30 -17.64 -9.34 6.17
C ARG A 30 -16.66 -8.23 6.53
N GLY A 31 -17.18 -7.00 6.49
CA GLY A 31 -16.43 -5.80 6.83
C GLY A 31 -17.30 -4.71 7.46
N ILE A 32 -16.80 -3.49 7.47
CA ILE A 32 -17.57 -2.31 7.89
C ILE A 32 -18.80 -2.20 6.97
N PRO A 33 -20.01 -1.96 7.50
CA PRO A 33 -21.22 -1.88 6.68
C PRO A 33 -21.09 -0.91 5.50
N GLY A 34 -21.50 -1.36 4.31
CA GLY A 34 -21.37 -0.60 3.06
C GLY A 34 -19.99 -0.68 2.39
N SER A 35 -19.08 -1.49 2.91
CA SER A 35 -17.78 -1.68 2.26
C SER A 35 -17.86 -2.60 1.04
N HIS A 36 -16.89 -2.42 0.17
CA HIS A 36 -16.56 -3.32 -0.93
C HIS A 36 -15.24 -4.04 -0.63
N LEU A 37 -15.09 -5.27 -1.11
CA LEU A 37 -13.82 -5.98 -1.06
C LEU A 37 -12.90 -5.44 -2.15
N ALA A 38 -11.67 -5.04 -1.78
CA ALA A 38 -10.59 -4.68 -2.69
C ALA A 38 -9.57 -5.83 -2.70
N ASP A 39 -9.76 -6.77 -3.61
CA ASP A 39 -8.98 -8.00 -3.67
C ASP A 39 -7.67 -7.79 -4.44
N LEU A 40 -6.53 -7.92 -3.73
CA LEU A 40 -5.20 -7.83 -4.32
C LEU A 40 -4.78 -9.09 -5.10
N GLU A 41 -5.52 -10.17 -5.01
CA GLU A 41 -5.38 -11.34 -5.89
C GLU A 41 -6.37 -11.30 -7.08
N GLY A 42 -7.28 -10.31 -7.07
CA GLY A 42 -8.31 -10.09 -8.08
C GLY A 42 -8.17 -8.72 -8.76
N ASP A 43 -9.21 -7.88 -8.65
CA ASP A 43 -9.38 -6.64 -9.41
C ASP A 43 -8.26 -5.61 -9.20
N PHE A 44 -7.57 -5.63 -8.04
CA PHE A 44 -6.47 -4.73 -7.73
C PHE A 44 -5.10 -5.24 -8.19
N SER A 45 -5.07 -6.27 -9.05
CA SER A 45 -3.88 -6.79 -9.72
C SER A 45 -4.19 -7.19 -11.17
N ASP A 46 -3.19 -7.14 -12.03
CA ASP A 46 -3.29 -7.63 -13.42
C ASP A 46 -2.79 -9.08 -13.49
N PRO A 47 -3.69 -10.08 -13.55
CA PRO A 47 -3.32 -11.49 -13.57
C PRO A 47 -2.67 -11.93 -14.91
N SER A 48 -2.67 -11.09 -15.93
CA SER A 48 -2.02 -11.37 -17.21
C SER A 48 -0.49 -11.22 -17.18
N GLN A 49 0.02 -10.62 -16.09
CA GLN A 49 1.45 -10.35 -15.93
C GLN A 49 2.15 -11.46 -15.15
N ASP A 50 3.44 -11.68 -15.46
CA ASP A 50 4.26 -12.69 -14.77
C ASP A 50 4.67 -12.30 -13.34
N LEU A 51 4.56 -11.02 -12.99
CA LEU A 51 4.86 -10.52 -11.65
C LEU A 51 3.60 -10.51 -10.78
N PRO A 52 3.71 -10.92 -9.53
CA PRO A 52 2.57 -10.89 -8.61
C PRO A 52 2.20 -9.45 -8.27
N HIS A 53 0.90 -9.18 -8.14
CA HIS A 53 0.33 -7.89 -7.75
C HIS A 53 0.71 -6.73 -8.69
N THR A 54 0.96 -7.02 -9.98
CA THR A 54 1.17 -5.99 -10.99
C THR A 54 -0.04 -5.05 -11.06
N VAL A 55 0.23 -3.76 -11.13
CA VAL A 55 -0.80 -2.73 -11.14
C VAL A 55 -1.69 -2.88 -12.37
N PRO A 56 -3.04 -2.85 -12.22
CA PRO A 56 -3.95 -2.83 -13.35
C PRO A 56 -3.69 -1.66 -14.29
N ALA A 57 -3.75 -1.90 -15.59
CA ALA A 57 -3.48 -0.88 -16.60
C ALA A 57 -4.46 0.29 -16.52
N ASP A 58 -5.72 0.05 -16.13
CA ASP A 58 -6.75 1.07 -15.96
C ASP A 58 -7.13 1.24 -14.48
N LEU A 59 -6.22 1.81 -13.69
CA LEU A 59 -6.50 2.13 -12.28
C LEU A 59 -7.65 3.13 -12.11
N ARG A 60 -7.80 4.05 -13.05
CA ARG A 60 -8.87 5.05 -13.00
C ARG A 60 -10.22 4.38 -13.15
N GLY A 61 -10.43 3.59 -14.21
CA GLY A 61 -11.66 2.83 -14.43
C GLY A 61 -11.94 1.86 -13.30
N LEU A 62 -10.89 1.28 -12.67
CA LEU A 62 -11.05 0.45 -11.49
C LEU A 62 -11.71 1.24 -10.34
N PHE A 63 -11.19 2.40 -9.95
CA PHE A 63 -11.80 3.21 -8.88
C PHE A 63 -13.19 3.73 -9.27
N GLU A 64 -13.40 4.13 -10.52
CA GLU A 64 -14.73 4.52 -11.04
C GLU A 64 -15.74 3.37 -10.92
N SER A 65 -15.33 2.12 -11.12
CA SER A 65 -16.19 0.95 -10.95
C SER A 65 -16.65 0.75 -9.50
N TYR A 66 -15.86 1.23 -8.52
CA TYR A 66 -16.22 1.28 -7.10
C TYR A 66 -17.04 2.52 -6.72
N GLY A 67 -17.50 3.31 -7.69
CA GLY A 67 -18.32 4.50 -7.46
C GLY A 67 -17.52 5.73 -7.02
N VAL A 68 -16.20 5.73 -7.21
CA VAL A 68 -15.33 6.86 -6.83
C VAL A 68 -15.43 7.95 -7.88
N SER A 69 -15.75 9.17 -7.44
CA SER A 69 -15.70 10.42 -8.21
C SER A 69 -14.77 11.42 -7.52
N ASP A 70 -14.46 12.55 -8.14
CA ASP A 70 -13.48 13.53 -7.67
C ASP A 70 -13.71 13.98 -6.20
N ASP A 71 -14.97 14.16 -5.78
CA ASP A 71 -15.32 14.61 -4.43
C ASP A 71 -15.69 13.46 -3.47
N THR A 72 -15.54 12.21 -3.89
CA THR A 72 -15.92 11.05 -3.07
C THR A 72 -14.87 10.82 -1.98
N PRO A 73 -15.25 10.85 -0.68
CA PRO A 73 -14.36 10.42 0.38
C PRO A 73 -14.05 8.92 0.24
N VAL A 74 -12.79 8.57 0.08
CA VAL A 74 -12.36 7.16 -0.02
C VAL A 74 -11.60 6.78 1.24
N VAL A 75 -12.03 5.68 1.88
CA VAL A 75 -11.35 5.14 3.05
C VAL A 75 -11.01 3.67 2.80
N VAL A 76 -9.75 3.34 3.00
CA VAL A 76 -9.24 1.98 2.84
C VAL A 76 -8.88 1.41 4.22
N TYR A 77 -9.23 0.16 4.46
CA TYR A 77 -8.83 -0.56 5.66
C TYR A 77 -8.56 -2.03 5.32
N ASP A 78 -7.99 -2.76 6.27
CA ASP A 78 -7.83 -4.21 6.15
C ASP A 78 -8.08 -4.92 7.48
N ASP A 79 -8.13 -6.25 7.43
CA ASP A 79 -8.13 -7.15 8.58
C ASP A 79 -6.78 -7.86 8.77
N GLN A 80 -5.76 -7.44 8.04
CA GLN A 80 -4.43 -8.04 7.93
C GLN A 80 -3.36 -7.18 8.62
N GLU A 81 -3.72 -6.56 9.73
CA GLU A 81 -2.80 -5.77 10.60
C GLU A 81 -2.07 -4.63 9.88
N GLY A 82 -2.74 -4.01 8.90
CA GLY A 82 -2.20 -2.89 8.14
C GLY A 82 -1.28 -3.30 6.98
N ALA A 83 -1.23 -4.59 6.62
CA ALA A 83 -0.33 -5.07 5.57
C ALA A 83 -0.80 -4.76 4.15
N THR A 84 -2.11 -4.63 3.93
CA THR A 84 -2.71 -4.57 2.58
C THR A 84 -3.41 -3.25 2.27
N ALA A 85 -4.06 -2.61 3.23
CA ALA A 85 -4.72 -1.31 3.03
C ALA A 85 -3.79 -0.23 2.43
N PRO A 86 -2.52 -0.10 2.85
CA PRO A 86 -1.61 0.87 2.26
C PRO A 86 -1.35 0.63 0.76
N ARG A 87 -1.47 -0.61 0.26
CA ARG A 87 -1.33 -0.87 -1.18
C ARG A 87 -2.48 -0.25 -1.96
N VAL A 88 -3.72 -0.46 -1.56
CA VAL A 88 -4.89 0.13 -2.21
C VAL A 88 -4.86 1.66 -2.10
N TRP A 89 -4.46 2.20 -0.95
CA TRP A 89 -4.23 3.64 -0.77
C TRP A 89 -3.18 4.20 -1.74
N TRP A 90 -2.06 3.49 -1.94
CA TRP A 90 -1.02 3.91 -2.88
C TRP A 90 -1.53 3.89 -4.32
N LEU A 91 -2.28 2.84 -4.71
CA LEU A 91 -2.90 2.75 -6.04
C LEU A 91 -3.92 3.87 -6.27
N ALA A 92 -4.70 4.23 -5.24
CA ALA A 92 -5.59 5.41 -5.30
C ALA A 92 -4.79 6.68 -5.58
N LYS A 93 -3.67 6.89 -4.86
CA LYS A 93 -2.79 8.04 -5.08
C LYS A 93 -2.19 8.06 -6.49
N VAL A 94 -1.83 6.90 -7.06
CA VAL A 94 -1.38 6.75 -8.45
C VAL A 94 -2.49 7.12 -9.43
N ALA A 95 -3.73 6.70 -9.17
CA ALA A 95 -4.90 7.04 -9.98
C ALA A 95 -5.30 8.53 -9.87
N GLY A 96 -4.71 9.29 -8.95
CA GLY A 96 -5.07 10.69 -8.67
C GLY A 96 -6.21 10.84 -7.65
N VAL A 97 -6.59 9.75 -6.99
CA VAL A 97 -7.65 9.71 -5.97
C VAL A 97 -7.09 10.03 -4.59
N ASP A 98 -7.74 10.92 -3.85
CA ASP A 98 -7.45 11.19 -2.45
C ASP A 98 -8.15 10.15 -1.56
N ALA A 99 -7.36 9.20 -1.06
CA ALA A 99 -7.83 8.18 -0.14
C ALA A 99 -7.14 8.31 1.22
N ARG A 100 -7.79 7.80 2.28
CA ARG A 100 -7.21 7.71 3.63
C ARG A 100 -7.26 6.27 4.13
N VAL A 101 -6.26 5.89 4.93
CA VAL A 101 -6.19 4.57 5.57
C VAL A 101 -6.80 4.68 6.97
N LEU A 102 -7.73 3.78 7.30
CA LEU A 102 -8.28 3.67 8.65
C LEU A 102 -7.20 3.16 9.59
N ASP A 103 -6.75 4.03 10.50
CA ASP A 103 -5.72 3.67 11.48
C ASP A 103 -6.24 2.61 12.45
N GLY A 104 -5.47 1.53 12.60
CA GLY A 104 -5.88 0.33 13.32
C GLY A 104 -6.75 -0.66 12.55
N GLY A 105 -7.06 -0.37 11.27
CA GLY A 105 -7.77 -1.26 10.36
C GLY A 105 -9.13 -1.71 10.90
N LEU A 106 -9.58 -2.91 10.49
CA LEU A 106 -10.84 -3.48 10.96
C LEU A 106 -10.88 -3.70 12.49
N ARG A 107 -9.73 -3.95 13.12
CA ARG A 107 -9.64 -4.16 14.59
C ARG A 107 -10.05 -2.93 15.39
N ALA A 108 -9.86 -1.72 14.84
CA ALA A 108 -10.30 -0.48 15.49
C ALA A 108 -11.82 -0.27 15.41
N TRP A 109 -12.51 -0.96 14.50
CA TRP A 109 -13.95 -0.84 14.33
C TRP A 109 -14.71 -1.64 15.39
N THR A 110 -15.49 -0.96 16.23
CA THR A 110 -16.28 -1.56 17.31
C THR A 110 -17.76 -1.78 16.95
N GLY A 111 -18.15 -1.43 15.71
CA GLY A 111 -19.54 -1.60 15.23
C GLY A 111 -19.81 -3.03 14.73
N GLN A 112 -21.06 -3.26 14.33
CA GLN A 112 -21.44 -4.52 13.67
C GLN A 112 -20.71 -4.61 12.32
N LEU A 113 -20.46 -5.85 11.87
CA LEU A 113 -19.97 -6.14 10.53
C LEU A 113 -21.12 -6.60 9.63
N ALA A 114 -21.02 -6.28 8.34
CA ALA A 114 -21.97 -6.72 7.30
C ALA A 114 -21.23 -7.44 6.17
N GLU A 115 -21.95 -8.15 5.34
CA GLU A 115 -21.42 -8.69 4.09
C GLU A 115 -20.99 -7.55 3.17
N PHE A 116 -19.97 -7.79 2.35
CA PHE A 116 -19.54 -6.81 1.36
C PHE A 116 -20.61 -6.62 0.29
N THR A 117 -20.73 -5.39 -0.17
CA THR A 117 -21.58 -5.05 -1.31
C THR A 117 -20.78 -5.11 -2.61
N PRO A 118 -21.37 -5.57 -3.73
CA PRO A 118 -20.72 -5.46 -5.03
C PRO A 118 -20.39 -4.00 -5.36
N PRO A 119 -19.32 -3.74 -6.15
CA PRO A 119 -19.03 -2.39 -6.64
C PRO A 119 -20.23 -1.80 -7.39
N PRO A 120 -20.66 -0.55 -7.08
CA PRO A 120 -21.88 0.02 -7.64
C PRO A 120 -21.72 0.54 -9.07
N GLY A 121 -20.48 0.75 -9.54
CA GLY A 121 -20.21 1.46 -10.80
C GLY A 121 -20.54 2.95 -10.73
N GLY A 122 -20.40 3.62 -11.88
CA GLY A 122 -20.93 4.98 -12.08
C GLY A 122 -20.08 6.12 -11.48
N GLY A 123 -18.88 5.84 -11.01
CA GLY A 123 -17.90 6.87 -10.63
C GLY A 123 -17.39 7.64 -11.83
N THR A 124 -16.86 8.84 -11.60
CA THR A 124 -16.24 9.68 -12.63
C THR A 124 -15.09 10.48 -12.04
N LEU A 125 -13.89 10.24 -12.55
CA LEU A 125 -12.67 10.91 -12.13
C LEU A 125 -12.16 11.84 -13.25
N THR A 126 -11.81 13.07 -12.91
CA THR A 126 -11.16 14.04 -13.81
C THR A 126 -9.70 14.26 -13.46
N ALA A 127 -9.29 13.87 -12.24
CA ALA A 127 -7.92 14.00 -11.77
C ALA A 127 -6.93 13.26 -12.69
N SER A 128 -5.75 13.84 -12.88
CA SER A 128 -4.69 13.22 -13.68
C SER A 128 -3.99 12.12 -12.89
N PRO A 129 -3.75 10.95 -13.48
CA PRO A 129 -2.92 9.92 -12.88
C PRO A 129 -1.49 10.42 -12.57
N ARG A 130 -0.87 9.83 -11.55
CA ARG A 130 0.48 10.15 -11.09
C ARG A 130 1.42 8.94 -11.28
N PRO A 131 1.73 8.55 -12.53
CA PRO A 131 2.52 7.34 -12.81
C PRO A 131 3.93 7.42 -12.19
N GLY A 132 4.49 8.60 -11.99
CA GLY A 132 5.80 8.79 -11.34
C GLY A 132 5.87 8.34 -9.87
N LEU A 133 4.77 7.93 -9.25
CA LEU A 133 4.75 7.28 -7.95
C LEU A 133 5.08 5.78 -8.01
N LEU A 134 5.10 5.19 -9.20
CA LEU A 134 5.59 3.84 -9.47
C LEU A 134 6.93 3.90 -10.18
N ARG A 135 7.76 2.90 -9.95
CA ARG A 135 9.03 2.70 -10.63
C ARG A 135 9.11 1.28 -11.16
N ASP A 136 9.61 1.15 -12.37
CA ASP A 136 10.06 -0.12 -12.92
C ASP A 136 11.53 -0.41 -12.54
N GLN A 137 12.03 -1.58 -12.94
CA GLN A 137 13.39 -2.00 -12.61
C GLN A 137 14.47 -1.09 -13.23
N GLU A 138 14.25 -0.62 -14.45
CA GLU A 138 15.23 0.22 -15.17
C GLU A 138 15.31 1.62 -14.55
N GLU A 139 14.16 2.17 -14.16
CA GLU A 139 14.12 3.44 -13.41
C GLU A 139 14.84 3.32 -12.07
N VAL A 140 14.60 2.23 -11.31
CA VAL A 140 15.29 2.00 -10.02
C VAL A 140 16.80 1.86 -10.20
N LYS A 141 17.27 1.27 -11.29
CA LYS A 141 18.70 1.20 -11.60
C LYS A 141 19.30 2.55 -11.99
N ALA A 142 18.52 3.42 -12.60
CA ALA A 142 19.01 4.64 -13.24
C ALA A 142 18.91 5.89 -12.34
N ASP A 143 17.87 6.00 -11.49
CA ASP A 143 17.52 7.27 -10.85
C ASP A 143 18.34 7.60 -9.58
N GLY A 144 19.09 6.65 -9.04
CA GLY A 144 19.94 6.85 -7.87
C GLY A 144 19.20 7.15 -6.55
N ARG A 145 17.87 6.99 -6.51
CA ARG A 145 17.06 7.12 -5.30
C ARG A 145 17.44 6.05 -4.29
N LEU A 146 17.29 6.36 -2.99
CA LEU A 146 17.55 5.36 -1.96
C LEU A 146 16.39 4.36 -1.90
N VAL A 147 16.71 3.08 -2.09
CA VAL A 147 15.73 2.01 -1.95
C VAL A 147 15.59 1.60 -0.49
N VAL A 148 14.35 1.59 0.02
CA VAL A 148 13.99 1.12 1.37
C VAL A 148 13.22 -0.18 1.24
N ASP A 149 13.80 -1.29 1.72
CA ASP A 149 13.23 -2.63 1.64
C ASP A 149 12.41 -2.96 2.89
N ALA A 150 11.11 -3.24 2.71
CA ALA A 150 10.15 -3.51 3.77
C ALA A 150 10.09 -4.98 4.22
N ARG A 151 10.87 -5.89 3.61
CA ARG A 151 10.92 -7.31 4.00
C ARG A 151 11.54 -7.49 5.39
N SER A 152 11.38 -8.70 5.96
CA SER A 152 12.08 -9.07 7.20
C SER A 152 13.59 -8.89 7.06
N ALA A 153 14.26 -8.62 8.18
CA ALA A 153 15.70 -8.45 8.20
C ALA A 153 16.44 -9.71 7.68
N GLY A 154 15.92 -10.91 7.96
CA GLY A 154 16.51 -12.16 7.50
C GLY A 154 16.37 -12.35 5.98
N ARG A 155 15.23 -12.00 5.38
CA ARG A 155 15.07 -12.02 3.92
C ARG A 155 15.97 -10.99 3.24
N PHE A 156 16.06 -9.79 3.79
CA PHE A 156 16.95 -8.74 3.32
C PHE A 156 18.42 -9.18 3.37
N ALA A 157 18.85 -9.77 4.49
CA ALA A 157 20.21 -10.28 4.67
C ALA A 157 20.49 -11.56 3.86
N GLY A 158 19.46 -12.21 3.30
CA GLY A 158 19.60 -13.48 2.59
C GLY A 158 19.80 -14.70 3.49
N THR A 159 19.49 -14.57 4.78
CA THR A 159 19.56 -15.65 5.78
C THR A 159 18.25 -16.41 5.97
N GLU A 160 17.14 -15.84 5.47
CA GLU A 160 15.84 -16.50 5.40
C GLU A 160 15.46 -16.76 3.93
N PRO A 161 14.75 -17.87 3.65
CA PRO A 161 14.29 -18.18 2.30
C PRO A 161 13.22 -17.19 1.82
N GLU A 162 13.17 -16.98 0.51
CA GLU A 162 12.05 -16.28 -0.11
C GLU A 162 10.80 -17.18 -0.16
N PRO A 163 9.60 -16.64 0.09
CA PRO A 163 8.38 -17.44 0.03
C PRO A 163 8.05 -17.93 -1.39
N ARG A 164 8.50 -17.21 -2.42
CA ARG A 164 8.30 -17.59 -3.81
C ARG A 164 9.52 -18.34 -4.31
N PRO A 165 9.34 -19.47 -5.02
CA PRO A 165 10.46 -20.23 -5.59
C PRO A 165 11.17 -19.45 -6.71
N GLY A 166 12.43 -19.79 -6.97
CA GLY A 166 13.20 -19.23 -8.08
C GLY A 166 13.78 -17.83 -7.81
N LEU A 167 13.63 -17.31 -6.60
CA LEU A 167 14.25 -16.04 -6.22
C LEU A 167 15.55 -16.30 -5.45
N ARG A 168 16.59 -15.54 -5.81
CA ARG A 168 17.86 -15.56 -5.08
C ARG A 168 17.71 -14.89 -3.70
N PRO A 169 18.54 -15.26 -2.71
CA PRO A 169 18.60 -14.55 -1.44
C PRO A 169 19.29 -13.18 -1.58
N GLY A 170 19.06 -12.27 -0.61
CA GLY A 170 19.72 -10.98 -0.52
C GLY A 170 18.79 -9.79 -0.79
N HIS A 171 19.36 -8.69 -1.26
CA HIS A 171 18.66 -7.41 -1.43
C HIS A 171 19.19 -6.61 -2.65
N ILE A 172 18.49 -5.56 -3.01
CA ILE A 172 18.89 -4.61 -4.06
C ILE A 172 20.18 -3.90 -3.60
N PRO A 173 21.26 -3.90 -4.40
CA PRO A 173 22.51 -3.25 -4.00
C PRO A 173 22.31 -1.77 -3.61
N GLY A 174 22.87 -1.38 -2.45
CA GLY A 174 22.74 -0.02 -1.92
C GLY A 174 21.41 0.30 -1.22
N SER A 175 20.48 -0.67 -1.15
CA SER A 175 19.24 -0.49 -0.38
C SER A 175 19.48 -0.59 1.13
N VAL A 176 18.55 -0.02 1.88
CA VAL A 176 18.47 -0.11 3.35
C VAL A 176 17.22 -0.88 3.76
N ASN A 177 17.21 -1.45 4.96
CA ASN A 177 16.08 -2.26 5.42
C ASN A 177 15.29 -1.56 6.52
N LEU A 178 13.97 -1.48 6.32
CA LEU A 178 13.00 -1.09 7.35
C LEU A 178 11.83 -2.07 7.30
N PRO A 179 11.85 -3.18 8.05
CA PRO A 179 10.77 -4.15 8.09
C PRO A 179 9.43 -3.48 8.41
N TYR A 180 8.43 -3.69 7.53
CA TYR A 180 7.14 -2.98 7.65
C TYR A 180 6.44 -3.13 9.01
N PRO A 181 6.52 -4.26 9.75
CA PRO A 181 5.86 -4.34 11.05
C PRO A 181 6.42 -3.36 12.10
N GLN A 182 7.66 -2.88 11.91
CA GLN A 182 8.29 -1.96 12.85
C GLN A 182 7.66 -0.56 12.85
N VAL A 183 6.93 -0.18 11.80
CA VAL A 183 6.26 1.14 11.75
C VAL A 183 4.95 1.17 12.53
N TYR A 184 4.47 0.02 13.01
CA TYR A 184 3.27 -0.12 13.81
C TYR A 184 3.57 -0.26 15.30
N ASP A 185 2.60 0.15 16.13
CA ASP A 185 2.51 -0.13 17.56
C ASP A 185 1.05 -0.52 17.87
N ASN A 186 0.85 -1.75 18.39
CA ASN A 186 -0.48 -2.29 18.72
C ASN A 186 -1.51 -2.19 17.58
N GLY A 187 -1.08 -2.33 16.32
CA GLY A 187 -1.93 -2.28 15.14
C GLY A 187 -2.20 -0.86 14.62
N HIS A 188 -1.74 0.17 15.29
CA HIS A 188 -1.78 1.56 14.85
C HIS A 188 -0.43 2.00 14.28
N LEU A 189 -0.44 2.90 13.31
CA LEU A 189 0.79 3.49 12.85
C LEU A 189 1.42 4.33 13.97
N LYS A 190 2.74 4.25 14.14
CA LYS A 190 3.47 5.06 15.13
C LYS A 190 3.26 6.55 14.89
N SER A 191 3.50 7.38 15.91
CA SER A 191 3.33 8.82 15.78
C SER A 191 4.26 9.41 14.70
N PRO A 192 3.90 10.57 14.11
CA PRO A 192 4.74 11.24 13.11
C PRO A 192 6.18 11.45 13.61
N GLU A 193 6.36 11.80 14.87
CA GLU A 193 7.67 12.05 15.48
C GLU A 193 8.50 10.77 15.59
N GLN A 194 7.87 9.66 16.03
CA GLN A 194 8.51 8.35 16.12
C GLN A 194 8.93 7.85 14.73
N LEU A 195 8.03 7.97 13.75
CA LEU A 195 8.33 7.59 12.36
C LEU A 195 9.44 8.47 11.78
N GLN A 196 9.42 9.77 12.01
CA GLN A 196 10.46 10.67 11.54
C GLN A 196 11.83 10.30 12.10
N GLN A 197 11.91 9.94 13.40
CA GLN A 197 13.14 9.47 14.00
C GLN A 197 13.61 8.16 13.36
N MET A 198 12.71 7.18 13.21
CA MET A 198 13.04 5.89 12.59
C MET A 198 13.58 6.07 11.16
N PHE A 199 12.91 6.90 10.36
CA PHE A 199 13.39 7.16 9.00
C PHE A 199 14.75 7.85 9.00
N ARG A 200 15.01 8.84 9.86
CA ARG A 200 16.33 9.47 9.97
C ARG A 200 17.44 8.48 10.30
N GLU A 201 17.17 7.51 11.17
CA GLU A 201 18.13 6.47 11.55
C GLU A 201 18.44 5.54 10.37
N VAL A 202 17.45 5.26 9.50
CA VAL A 202 17.59 4.31 8.39
C VAL A 202 18.10 4.97 7.12
N VAL A 203 17.57 6.16 6.76
CA VAL A 203 17.85 6.82 5.47
C VAL A 203 18.77 8.04 5.58
N GLY A 204 19.13 8.46 6.80
CA GLY A 204 19.92 9.68 7.03
C GLY A 204 19.21 10.94 6.51
N ASP A 205 19.95 11.73 5.74
CA ASP A 205 19.45 12.98 5.17
C ASP A 205 18.75 12.82 3.80
N ARG A 206 18.65 11.58 3.28
CA ARG A 206 17.97 11.31 2.00
C ARG A 206 16.49 11.64 2.10
N ARG A 207 15.93 12.21 1.02
CA ARG A 207 14.52 12.58 0.90
C ARG A 207 13.83 11.92 -0.28
N ASP A 208 14.58 11.51 -1.25
CA ASP A 208 14.21 10.83 -2.48
C ASP A 208 14.22 9.31 -2.26
N LEU A 209 13.09 8.76 -1.86
CA LEU A 209 12.98 7.37 -1.45
C LEU A 209 12.15 6.54 -2.45
N THR A 210 12.63 5.32 -2.72
CA THR A 210 11.86 4.30 -3.43
C THR A 210 11.66 3.10 -2.51
N PHE A 211 10.42 2.66 -2.33
CA PHE A 211 10.09 1.54 -1.45
C PHE A 211 9.99 0.25 -2.23
N SER A 212 10.52 -0.82 -1.67
CA SER A 212 10.50 -2.18 -2.22
C SER A 212 10.10 -3.18 -1.14
N CYS A 213 9.62 -4.34 -1.56
CA CYS A 213 9.40 -5.48 -0.66
C CYS A 213 9.51 -6.82 -1.42
N GLY A 214 8.62 -7.77 -1.18
CA GLY A 214 8.52 -9.01 -1.99
C GLY A 214 7.86 -8.77 -3.35
N SER A 215 6.74 -8.04 -3.40
CA SER A 215 5.87 -7.87 -4.57
C SER A 215 5.12 -6.54 -4.60
N GLY A 216 5.71 -5.48 -4.05
CA GLY A 216 5.15 -4.13 -4.08
C GLY A 216 4.00 -3.85 -3.09
N VAL A 217 3.51 -4.86 -2.35
CA VAL A 217 2.38 -4.68 -1.42
C VAL A 217 2.83 -4.02 -0.12
N THR A 218 3.67 -4.68 0.68
CA THR A 218 4.12 -4.14 1.98
C THR A 218 5.12 -2.98 1.86
N ALA A 219 5.69 -2.75 0.69
CA ALA A 219 6.41 -1.52 0.35
C ALA A 219 5.54 -0.26 0.55
N CYS A 220 4.24 -0.37 0.26
CA CYS A 220 3.29 0.72 0.46
C CYS A 220 3.04 1.04 1.94
N VAL A 221 3.27 0.08 2.86
CA VAL A 221 3.20 0.33 4.31
C VAL A 221 4.30 1.29 4.74
N THR A 222 5.53 1.04 4.33
CA THR A 222 6.66 1.93 4.62
C THR A 222 6.54 3.26 3.88
N ALA A 223 5.95 3.28 2.67
CA ALA A 223 5.64 4.52 1.95
C ALA A 223 4.56 5.37 2.68
N LEU A 224 3.53 4.72 3.24
CA LEU A 224 2.53 5.40 4.09
C LEU A 224 3.19 5.98 5.34
N ALA A 225 4.02 5.20 6.02
CA ALA A 225 4.76 5.64 7.21
C ALA A 225 5.68 6.83 6.90
N ALA A 226 6.40 6.80 5.76
CA ALA A 226 7.22 7.92 5.29
C ALA A 226 6.38 9.17 5.01
N THR A 227 5.19 9.01 4.39
CA THR A 227 4.27 10.12 4.16
C THR A 227 3.83 10.76 5.48
N VAL A 228 3.49 9.95 6.49
CA VAL A 228 3.14 10.45 7.84
C VAL A 228 4.34 11.12 8.53
N ALA A 229 5.54 10.63 8.30
CA ALA A 229 6.79 11.23 8.79
C ALA A 229 7.18 12.54 8.07
N GLY A 230 6.42 12.96 7.04
CA GLY A 230 6.64 14.22 6.31
C GLY A 230 7.60 14.12 5.12
N TYR A 231 7.82 12.92 4.60
CA TYR A 231 8.54 12.73 3.33
C TYR A 231 7.56 12.88 2.15
N GLU A 232 7.97 13.55 1.09
CA GLU A 232 7.13 13.90 -0.06
C GLU A 232 7.59 13.26 -1.37
N ASP A 233 8.91 13.16 -1.58
CA ASP A 233 9.49 12.59 -2.80
C ASP A 233 9.63 11.08 -2.68
N LEU A 234 8.51 10.39 -2.88
CA LEU A 234 8.34 8.96 -2.65
C LEU A 234 7.88 8.24 -3.92
N ALA A 235 8.40 7.04 -4.12
CA ALA A 235 7.95 6.11 -5.15
C ALA A 235 7.92 4.68 -4.61
N VAL A 236 7.21 3.79 -5.28
CA VAL A 236 7.22 2.33 -5.01
C VAL A 236 7.77 1.61 -6.23
N TYR A 237 8.74 0.74 -6.02
CA TYR A 237 9.21 -0.19 -7.03
C TYR A 237 8.22 -1.35 -7.12
N GLU A 238 7.45 -1.38 -8.21
CA GLU A 238 6.34 -2.30 -8.39
C GLU A 238 6.79 -3.76 -8.37
N GLY A 239 7.75 -4.13 -9.21
CA GLY A 239 8.25 -5.50 -9.33
C GLY A 239 8.94 -6.00 -8.07
N SER A 240 9.52 -5.10 -7.29
CA SER A 240 10.17 -5.42 -6.02
C SER A 240 11.15 -6.60 -6.13
N TRP A 241 11.28 -7.41 -5.07
CA TRP A 241 12.17 -8.56 -5.10
C TRP A 241 11.69 -9.68 -6.04
N SER A 242 10.38 -9.77 -6.31
CA SER A 242 9.82 -10.74 -7.27
C SER A 242 10.34 -10.53 -8.69
N GLU A 243 10.78 -9.33 -9.03
CA GLU A 243 11.44 -9.00 -10.29
C GLU A 243 12.96 -8.98 -10.12
N TRP A 244 13.48 -8.19 -9.19
CA TRP A 244 14.92 -8.01 -8.98
C TRP A 244 15.65 -9.30 -8.58
N GLY A 245 15.01 -10.14 -7.80
CA GLY A 245 15.55 -11.40 -7.30
C GLY A 245 15.53 -12.56 -8.29
N ARG A 246 14.97 -12.39 -9.49
CA ARG A 246 15.01 -13.42 -10.54
C ARG A 246 16.47 -13.67 -10.96
N ALA A 247 16.81 -14.94 -11.19
CA ALA A 247 18.14 -15.39 -11.59
C ALA A 247 18.45 -15.02 -13.04
#